data_a07c828ce2f883329ef971f5c0c94945
#
_entry.id   a07c828ce2f883329ef971f5c0c94945
#
_cell.length_a   1.000
_cell.length_b   1.000
_cell.length_c   1.000
_cell.angle_alpha   90.00
_cell.angle_beta   90.00
_cell.angle_gamma   90.00
#
_symmetry.space_group_name_H-M   'P 1'
#
loop_
_entity.id
_entity.type
_entity.pdbx_description
1 polymer ?
#
loop_
_entity_poly.entity_id
_entity_poly.type
_entity_poly.pdbx_seq_one_letter_code
_entity_poly.pdbx_strand_id
1 'polypeptide(L)'
;MIIDAVIPAYNEVGNVPFVLSDLKKTAVRSVFLVDNNSTDGTGDAAREHGAVVVKEPRQGYGAACLRGIAELNAQPEPADVVVFLDADYSDDIESLPSLVGPILEDRADMVIGSRALGKREKGAMTPQQRFGNWLATRMIWVMYRERFTDLGPFRAIRRSSLNTLGMEDQTYGWTVEMQVKAIRKQLRFTEIAVDYHKRRTGKSKVAGTFKGTIFAGYKIIATILKHS
;
A
#
# COMPACT_ATOMS: atom_id res chain seq x y z
N MET A 1 6.00 -12.73 16.24
CA MET A 1 4.87 -12.02 15.59
C MET A 1 4.69 -12.55 14.18
N ILE A 2 3.46 -12.72 13.78
CA ILE A 2 3.06 -13.22 12.46
C ILE A 2 2.89 -12.04 11.53
N ILE A 3 3.49 -12.10 10.33
CA ILE A 3 3.43 -11.05 9.31
C ILE A 3 2.73 -11.61 8.09
N ASP A 4 1.65 -10.98 7.65
CA ASP A 4 0.98 -11.30 6.39
C ASP A 4 0.96 -10.07 5.48
N ALA A 5 0.91 -10.30 4.16
CA ALA A 5 0.87 -9.24 3.16
C ALA A 5 -0.47 -9.19 2.44
N VAL A 6 -0.93 -7.98 2.12
CA VAL A 6 -2.08 -7.70 1.27
C VAL A 6 -1.61 -6.98 0.01
N ILE A 7 -1.90 -7.54 -1.16
CA ILE A 7 -1.49 -7.03 -2.46
C ILE A 7 -2.72 -6.79 -3.33
N PRO A 8 -3.16 -5.54 -3.52
CA PRO A 8 -4.18 -5.22 -4.51
C PRO A 8 -3.60 -5.38 -5.92
N ALA A 9 -4.28 -6.13 -6.79
CA ALA A 9 -3.80 -6.42 -8.14
C ALA A 9 -4.89 -6.19 -9.19
N TYR A 10 -4.53 -5.55 -10.31
CA TYR A 10 -5.36 -5.38 -11.48
C TYR A 10 -4.53 -5.44 -12.75
N ASN A 11 -4.64 -6.54 -13.49
CA ASN A 11 -3.89 -6.80 -14.73
C ASN A 11 -2.37 -6.65 -14.53
N GLU A 12 -1.82 -7.49 -13.66
CA GLU A 12 -0.38 -7.51 -13.29
C GLU A 12 0.25 -8.91 -13.47
N VAL A 13 -0.28 -9.74 -14.38
CA VAL A 13 0.18 -11.12 -14.62
C VAL A 13 1.69 -11.22 -14.83
N GLY A 14 2.31 -10.24 -15.51
CA GLY A 14 3.75 -10.22 -15.79
C GLY A 14 4.62 -9.77 -14.60
N ASN A 15 4.05 -9.23 -13.54
CA ASN A 15 4.78 -8.71 -12.37
C ASN A 15 4.60 -9.59 -11.12
N VAL A 16 3.41 -10.14 -10.93
CA VAL A 16 3.03 -10.93 -9.76
C VAL A 16 4.00 -12.09 -9.45
N PRO A 17 4.49 -12.88 -10.41
CA PRO A 17 5.45 -13.94 -10.15
C PRO A 17 6.72 -13.45 -9.45
N PHE A 18 7.23 -12.28 -9.83
CA PHE A 18 8.45 -11.70 -9.25
C PHE A 18 8.20 -11.19 -7.83
N VAL A 19 7.09 -10.45 -7.61
CA VAL A 19 6.68 -9.98 -6.29
C VAL A 19 6.56 -11.15 -5.32
N LEU A 20 5.85 -12.22 -5.72
CA LEU A 20 5.62 -13.38 -4.86
C LEU A 20 6.92 -14.18 -4.63
N SER A 21 7.78 -14.29 -5.65
CA SER A 21 9.08 -14.96 -5.51
C SER A 21 9.97 -14.26 -4.47
N ASP A 22 9.98 -12.92 -4.46
CA ASP A 22 10.80 -12.17 -3.51
C ASP A 22 10.18 -12.16 -2.11
N LEU A 23 8.86 -12.06 -1.99
CA LEU A 23 8.19 -12.17 -0.70
C LEU A 23 8.42 -13.53 0.00
N LYS A 24 8.55 -14.63 -0.76
CA LYS A 24 8.91 -15.95 -0.21
C LYS A 24 10.27 -15.99 0.51
N LYS A 25 11.16 -15.05 0.20
CA LYS A 25 12.48 -14.94 0.85
C LYS A 25 12.44 -14.11 2.14
N THR A 26 11.29 -13.57 2.49
CA THR A 26 11.09 -12.70 3.65
C THR A 26 10.39 -13.44 4.79
N ALA A 27 10.13 -12.73 5.90
CA ALA A 27 9.39 -13.25 7.05
C ALA A 27 7.86 -13.23 6.87
N VAL A 28 7.35 -12.91 5.68
CA VAL A 28 5.90 -12.93 5.39
C VAL A 28 5.42 -14.37 5.37
N ARG A 29 4.45 -14.70 6.24
CA ARG A 29 3.85 -16.03 6.33
C ARG A 29 2.91 -16.32 5.16
N SER A 30 2.00 -15.38 4.88
CA SER A 30 0.98 -15.53 3.84
C SER A 30 0.80 -14.24 3.05
N VAL A 31 0.53 -14.39 1.76
CA VAL A 31 0.23 -13.28 0.86
C VAL A 31 -1.21 -13.40 0.39
N PHE A 32 -2.03 -12.40 0.72
CA PHE A 32 -3.39 -12.24 0.23
C PHE A 32 -3.37 -11.31 -0.98
N LEU A 33 -3.35 -11.91 -2.17
CA LEU A 33 -3.45 -11.14 -3.41
C LEU A 33 -4.92 -10.94 -3.74
N VAL A 34 -5.35 -9.68 -3.77
CA VAL A 34 -6.73 -9.30 -4.08
C VAL A 34 -6.85 -8.96 -5.55
N ASP A 35 -7.41 -9.89 -6.31
CA ASP A 35 -7.67 -9.73 -7.74
C ASP A 35 -8.89 -8.83 -7.96
N ASN A 36 -8.64 -7.62 -8.41
CA ASN A 36 -9.65 -6.57 -8.58
C ASN A 36 -10.17 -6.52 -10.02
N ASN A 37 -10.78 -7.61 -10.47
CA ASN A 37 -11.30 -7.82 -11.84
C ASN A 37 -10.23 -7.88 -12.94
N SER A 38 -9.13 -8.56 -12.73
CA SER A 38 -8.16 -8.82 -13.79
C SER A 38 -8.74 -9.71 -14.90
N THR A 39 -8.30 -9.45 -16.13
CA THR A 39 -8.69 -10.18 -17.33
C THR A 39 -7.51 -10.86 -18.01
N ASP A 40 -6.31 -10.76 -17.44
CA ASP A 40 -5.05 -11.19 -18.04
C ASP A 40 -4.47 -12.48 -17.41
N GLY A 41 -5.18 -13.11 -16.47
CA GLY A 41 -4.68 -14.29 -15.75
C GLY A 41 -3.90 -13.97 -14.46
N THR A 42 -3.90 -12.71 -13.98
CA THR A 42 -3.21 -12.30 -12.74
C THR A 42 -3.52 -13.21 -11.57
N GLY A 43 -4.80 -13.54 -11.34
CA GLY A 43 -5.23 -14.39 -10.22
C GLY A 43 -4.69 -15.82 -10.33
N ASP A 44 -4.63 -16.39 -11.52
CA ASP A 44 -4.12 -17.75 -11.73
C ASP A 44 -2.60 -17.79 -11.53
N ALA A 45 -1.87 -16.84 -12.09
CA ALA A 45 -0.43 -16.70 -11.86
C ALA A 45 -0.11 -16.53 -10.35
N ALA A 46 -0.95 -15.81 -9.61
CA ALA A 46 -0.77 -15.65 -8.17
C ALA A 46 -0.96 -16.97 -7.39
N ARG A 47 -1.97 -17.78 -7.74
CA ARG A 47 -2.20 -19.10 -7.13
C ARG A 47 -1.05 -20.04 -7.39
N GLU A 48 -0.55 -20.09 -8.63
CA GLU A 48 0.62 -20.91 -9.02
C GLU A 48 1.86 -20.55 -8.20
N HIS A 49 1.98 -19.28 -7.79
CA HIS A 49 3.08 -18.81 -6.95
C HIS A 49 2.78 -18.82 -5.45
N GLY A 50 1.67 -19.48 -5.03
CA GLY A 50 1.38 -19.77 -3.63
C GLY A 50 0.69 -18.64 -2.85
N ALA A 51 0.13 -17.63 -3.53
CA ALA A 51 -0.68 -16.63 -2.87
C ALA A 51 -2.12 -17.13 -2.62
N VAL A 52 -2.71 -16.67 -1.52
CA VAL A 52 -4.16 -16.77 -1.29
C VAL A 52 -4.84 -15.71 -2.15
N VAL A 53 -5.54 -16.15 -3.21
CA VAL A 53 -6.19 -15.24 -4.14
C VAL A 53 -7.62 -14.98 -3.74
N VAL A 54 -7.91 -13.72 -3.48
CA VAL A 54 -9.23 -13.21 -3.09
C VAL A 54 -9.79 -12.36 -4.24
N LYS A 55 -11.06 -12.54 -4.61
CA LYS A 55 -11.71 -11.70 -5.64
C LYS A 55 -12.43 -10.52 -5.01
N GLU A 56 -12.23 -9.34 -5.58
CA GLU A 56 -13.00 -8.13 -5.26
C GLU A 56 -13.64 -7.58 -6.55
N PRO A 57 -14.97 -7.77 -6.74
CA PRO A 57 -15.64 -7.33 -7.96
C PRO A 57 -15.79 -5.83 -8.09
N ARG A 58 -15.74 -5.08 -6.99
CA ARG A 58 -15.78 -3.62 -7.03
C ARG A 58 -14.43 -3.06 -7.38
N GLN A 59 -14.32 -2.43 -8.54
CA GLN A 59 -13.09 -1.78 -8.94
C GLN A 59 -12.70 -0.63 -8.01
N GLY A 60 -11.45 -0.66 -7.54
CA GLY A 60 -10.87 0.39 -6.71
C GLY A 60 -9.74 -0.13 -5.84
N TYR A 61 -8.67 0.64 -5.74
CA TYR A 61 -7.51 0.30 -4.93
C TYR A 61 -7.89 0.04 -3.46
N GLY A 62 -8.63 0.97 -2.86
CA GLY A 62 -9.10 0.84 -1.49
C GLY A 62 -10.08 -0.32 -1.31
N ALA A 63 -10.97 -0.60 -2.29
CA ALA A 63 -11.88 -1.74 -2.23
C ALA A 63 -11.09 -3.06 -2.15
N ALA A 64 -10.05 -3.21 -2.96
CA ALA A 64 -9.17 -4.37 -2.90
C ALA A 64 -8.43 -4.47 -1.55
N CYS A 65 -7.88 -3.36 -1.04
CA CYS A 65 -7.24 -3.35 0.28
C CYS A 65 -8.22 -3.75 1.40
N LEU A 66 -9.44 -3.19 1.40
CA LEU A 66 -10.48 -3.50 2.39
C LEU A 66 -10.90 -4.98 2.32
N ARG A 67 -11.03 -5.53 1.11
CA ARG A 67 -11.32 -6.96 0.93
C ARG A 67 -10.19 -7.83 1.48
N GLY A 68 -8.93 -7.47 1.25
CA GLY A 68 -7.77 -8.17 1.79
C GLY A 68 -7.72 -8.12 3.31
N ILE A 69 -8.03 -6.98 3.92
CA ILE A 69 -8.12 -6.83 5.38
C ILE A 69 -9.22 -7.72 5.96
N ALA A 70 -10.38 -7.77 5.31
CA ALA A 70 -11.50 -8.63 5.75
C ALA A 70 -11.11 -10.11 5.72
N GLU A 71 -10.45 -10.56 4.66
CA GLU A 71 -9.98 -11.93 4.50
C GLU A 71 -8.92 -12.31 5.54
N LEU A 72 -7.95 -11.39 5.77
CA LEU A 72 -6.90 -11.57 6.77
C LEU A 72 -7.48 -11.65 8.19
N ASN A 73 -8.49 -10.84 8.51
CA ASN A 73 -9.15 -10.89 9.82
C ASN A 73 -10.03 -12.14 10.02
N ALA A 74 -10.47 -12.80 8.95
CA ALA A 74 -11.25 -14.04 9.00
C ALA A 74 -10.38 -15.28 9.21
N GLN A 75 -9.04 -15.16 9.15
CA GLN A 75 -8.15 -16.30 9.37
C GLN A 75 -8.24 -16.81 10.82
N PRO A 76 -8.17 -18.13 11.04
CA PRO A 76 -8.17 -18.71 12.39
C PRO A 76 -7.06 -18.17 13.28
N GLU A 77 -5.90 -17.91 12.70
CA GLU A 77 -4.74 -17.29 13.34
C GLU A 77 -4.37 -15.99 12.60
N PRO A 78 -4.99 -14.86 12.93
CA PRO A 78 -4.73 -13.60 12.25
C PRO A 78 -3.30 -13.10 12.47
N ALA A 79 -2.75 -12.38 11.48
CA ALA A 79 -1.45 -11.75 11.60
C ALA A 79 -1.38 -10.71 12.73
N ASP A 80 -0.19 -10.54 13.29
CA ASP A 80 0.12 -9.42 14.20
C ASP A 80 0.40 -8.13 13.42
N VAL A 81 1.07 -8.27 12.28
CA VAL A 81 1.50 -7.16 11.40
C VAL A 81 0.98 -7.41 9.98
N VAL A 82 0.42 -6.37 9.39
CA VAL A 82 -0.06 -6.39 8.00
C VAL A 82 0.85 -5.49 7.16
N VAL A 83 1.37 -6.06 6.07
CA VAL A 83 2.15 -5.32 5.07
C VAL A 83 1.29 -5.09 3.85
N PHE A 84 1.27 -3.86 3.33
CA PHE A 84 0.67 -3.52 2.05
C PHE A 84 1.78 -3.16 1.06
N LEU A 85 1.65 -3.63 -0.18
CA LEU A 85 2.53 -3.30 -1.28
C LEU A 85 1.82 -3.48 -2.61
N ASP A 86 2.33 -2.84 -3.67
CA ASP A 86 1.73 -2.93 -5.00
C ASP A 86 2.17 -4.21 -5.74
N ALA A 87 1.32 -4.68 -6.65
CA ALA A 87 1.57 -5.87 -7.47
C ALA A 87 2.51 -5.62 -8.65
N ASP A 88 2.99 -4.39 -8.88
CA ASP A 88 3.68 -3.98 -10.10
C ASP A 88 5.22 -4.09 -10.05
N TYR A 89 5.75 -4.65 -8.96
CA TYR A 89 7.16 -4.85 -8.71
C TYR A 89 7.98 -3.55 -8.65
N SER A 90 7.35 -2.44 -8.23
CA SER A 90 8.04 -1.16 -8.05
C SER A 90 8.51 -0.90 -6.62
N ASP A 91 7.92 -1.57 -5.64
CA ASP A 91 8.29 -1.47 -4.23
C ASP A 91 9.54 -2.30 -3.93
N ASP A 92 10.40 -1.77 -3.07
CA ASP A 92 11.65 -2.41 -2.62
C ASP A 92 11.36 -3.46 -1.54
N ILE A 93 11.08 -4.69 -1.95
CA ILE A 93 10.77 -5.82 -1.06
C ILE A 93 11.96 -6.15 -0.14
N GLU A 94 13.20 -5.89 -0.56
CA GLU A 94 14.40 -6.12 0.26
C GLU A 94 14.40 -5.23 1.52
N SER A 95 13.75 -4.08 1.48
CA SER A 95 13.55 -3.19 2.63
C SER A 95 12.48 -3.68 3.63
N LEU A 96 11.77 -4.78 3.36
CA LEU A 96 10.70 -5.28 4.24
C LEU A 96 11.15 -5.51 5.70
N PRO A 97 12.33 -6.08 5.99
CA PRO A 97 12.80 -6.19 7.38
C PRO A 97 12.90 -4.83 8.09
N SER A 98 13.38 -3.81 7.39
CA SER A 98 13.45 -2.44 7.92
C SER A 98 12.07 -1.82 8.10
N LEU A 99 11.10 -2.18 7.23
CA LEU A 99 9.71 -1.71 7.30
C LEU A 99 8.98 -2.27 8.52
N VAL A 100 9.17 -3.55 8.83
CA VAL A 100 8.47 -4.19 9.96
C VAL A 100 9.22 -4.03 11.27
N GLY A 101 10.54 -3.84 11.24
CA GLY A 101 11.41 -3.77 12.41
C GLY A 101 10.91 -2.86 13.52
N PRO A 102 10.56 -1.59 13.27
CA PRO A 102 10.05 -0.69 14.31
C PRO A 102 8.76 -1.18 14.98
N ILE A 103 7.92 -1.95 14.29
CA ILE A 103 6.71 -2.55 14.88
C ILE A 103 7.08 -3.75 15.74
N LEU A 104 7.99 -4.60 15.28
CA LEU A 104 8.45 -5.78 16.01
C LEU A 104 9.16 -5.40 17.32
N GLU A 105 9.85 -4.27 17.30
CA GLU A 105 10.55 -3.69 18.47
C GLU A 105 9.64 -2.80 19.34
N ASP A 106 8.35 -2.75 19.06
CA ASP A 106 7.34 -1.91 19.75
C ASP A 106 7.65 -0.40 19.78
N ARG A 107 8.40 0.09 18.78
CA ARG A 107 8.72 1.53 18.62
C ARG A 107 7.69 2.27 17.75
N ALA A 108 6.92 1.55 16.95
CA ALA A 108 5.88 2.12 16.07
C ALA A 108 4.67 1.17 15.96
N ASP A 109 3.52 1.76 15.64
CA ASP A 109 2.29 1.04 15.31
C ASP A 109 2.08 0.98 13.79
N MET A 110 2.64 1.96 13.05
CA MET A 110 2.63 2.03 11.59
C MET A 110 3.98 2.52 11.07
N VAL A 111 4.45 1.91 9.98
CA VAL A 111 5.68 2.31 9.28
C VAL A 111 5.37 2.48 7.79
N ILE A 112 5.85 3.56 7.20
CA ILE A 112 5.68 3.87 5.78
C ILE A 112 7.05 3.81 5.11
N GLY A 113 7.14 3.06 4.01
CA GLY A 113 8.28 3.09 3.11
C GLY A 113 8.22 4.36 2.25
N SER A 114 9.07 5.33 2.58
CA SER A 114 9.11 6.60 1.87
C SER A 114 10.04 6.55 0.68
N ARG A 115 9.46 6.63 -0.51
CA ARG A 115 10.18 6.79 -1.79
C ARG A 115 10.82 8.18 -1.93
N ALA A 116 10.40 9.13 -1.08
CA ALA A 116 10.98 10.47 -1.06
C ALA A 116 12.32 10.51 -0.31
N LEU A 117 12.52 9.61 0.66
CA LEU A 117 13.75 9.49 1.45
C LEU A 117 14.78 8.56 0.80
N GLY A 118 14.35 7.57 0.03
CA GLY A 118 15.22 6.61 -0.66
C GLY A 118 15.61 7.05 -2.07
N LYS A 119 16.28 6.17 -2.78
CA LYS A 119 16.67 6.37 -4.19
C LYS A 119 15.49 6.03 -5.09
N ARG A 120 15.24 6.86 -6.08
CA ARG A 120 14.22 6.63 -7.10
C ARG A 120 14.87 6.41 -8.45
N GLU A 121 14.54 5.33 -9.08
CA GLU A 121 14.95 5.07 -10.45
C GLU A 121 14.40 6.18 -11.38
N LYS A 122 15.23 6.66 -12.30
CA LYS A 122 14.84 7.76 -13.20
C LYS A 122 13.58 7.37 -13.99
N GLY A 123 12.47 8.11 -13.78
CA GLY A 123 11.18 7.85 -14.45
C GLY A 123 10.27 6.83 -13.73
N ALA A 124 10.61 6.35 -12.54
CA ALA A 124 9.72 5.50 -11.73
C ALA A 124 8.48 6.26 -11.23
N MET A 125 8.62 7.55 -10.94
CA MET A 125 7.49 8.44 -10.64
C MET A 125 7.36 9.56 -11.68
N THR A 126 6.14 9.77 -12.15
CA THR A 126 5.84 10.90 -13.04
C THR A 126 5.91 12.25 -12.29
N PRO A 127 6.15 13.38 -12.99
CA PRO A 127 6.09 14.70 -12.35
C PRO A 127 4.77 14.98 -11.64
N GLN A 128 3.64 14.51 -12.19
CA GLN A 128 2.31 14.64 -11.60
C GLN A 128 2.18 13.88 -10.28
N GLN A 129 2.69 12.65 -10.20
CA GLN A 129 2.73 11.88 -8.95
C GLN A 129 3.58 12.57 -7.89
N ARG A 130 4.74 13.10 -8.27
CA ARG A 130 5.62 13.86 -7.37
C ARG A 130 4.95 15.10 -6.82
N PHE A 131 4.30 15.88 -7.71
CA PHE A 131 3.55 17.06 -7.30
C PHE A 131 2.37 16.72 -6.39
N GLY A 132 1.57 15.70 -6.75
CA GLY A 132 0.44 15.24 -5.94
C GLY A 132 0.87 14.78 -4.56
N ASN A 133 1.97 14.02 -4.47
CA ASN A 133 2.54 13.59 -3.20
C ASN A 133 2.99 14.79 -2.34
N TRP A 134 3.74 15.72 -2.93
CA TRP A 134 4.18 16.93 -2.25
C TRP A 134 2.99 17.78 -1.74
N LEU A 135 1.98 17.98 -2.59
CA LEU A 135 0.81 18.78 -2.22
C LEU A 135 0.06 18.12 -1.04
N ALA A 136 -0.21 16.83 -1.12
CA ALA A 136 -0.95 16.12 -0.10
C ALA A 136 -0.21 16.06 1.23
N THR A 137 1.10 15.77 1.22
CA THR A 137 1.91 15.77 2.45
C THR A 137 2.01 17.17 3.06
N ARG A 138 2.06 18.21 2.22
CA ARG A 138 2.04 19.61 2.69
C ARG A 138 0.69 19.97 3.32
N MET A 139 -0.42 19.54 2.73
CA MET A 139 -1.77 19.74 3.31
C MET A 139 -1.90 19.05 4.67
N ILE A 140 -1.47 17.81 4.79
CA ILE A 140 -1.46 17.10 6.07
C ILE A 140 -0.67 17.89 7.12
N TRP A 141 0.53 18.35 6.77
CA TRP A 141 1.33 19.15 7.70
C TRP A 141 0.65 20.45 8.14
N VAL A 142 0.00 21.17 7.22
CA VAL A 142 -0.71 22.42 7.56
C VAL A 142 -1.89 22.16 8.49
N MET A 143 -2.66 21.11 8.22
CA MET A 143 -3.93 20.82 8.91
C MET A 143 -3.73 20.10 10.24
N TYR A 144 -2.78 19.16 10.29
CA TYR A 144 -2.59 18.28 11.45
C TYR A 144 -1.28 18.51 12.22
N ARG A 145 -0.38 19.36 11.67
CA ARG A 145 0.96 19.62 12.24
C ARG A 145 1.89 18.40 12.27
N GLU A 146 1.51 17.33 11.61
CA GLU A 146 2.30 16.12 11.46
C GLU A 146 2.95 16.06 10.08
N ARG A 147 4.16 15.50 10.00
CA ARG A 147 4.94 15.47 8.77
C ARG A 147 5.04 14.07 8.22
N PHE A 148 4.59 13.92 6.98
CA PHE A 148 4.91 12.79 6.13
C PHE A 148 5.70 13.28 4.92
N THR A 149 6.57 12.41 4.41
CA THR A 149 7.33 12.68 3.18
C THR A 149 6.73 11.98 1.98
N ASP A 150 5.96 10.90 2.21
CA ASP A 150 5.36 10.10 1.14
C ASP A 150 3.97 9.54 1.52
N LEU A 151 3.14 9.34 0.49
CA LEU A 151 1.85 8.61 0.56
C LEU A 151 1.98 7.20 -0.01
N GLY A 152 3.18 6.65 -0.05
CA GLY A 152 3.50 5.40 -0.71
C GLY A 152 2.63 4.21 -0.27
N PRO A 153 2.39 3.25 -1.19
CA PRO A 153 1.63 2.03 -0.89
C PRO A 153 2.38 1.09 0.06
N PHE A 154 3.71 1.04 -0.03
CA PHE A 154 4.54 0.14 0.76
C PHE A 154 4.56 0.58 2.22
N ARG A 155 3.84 -0.16 3.05
CA ARG A 155 3.67 0.16 4.47
C ARG A 155 3.39 -1.07 5.31
N ALA A 156 3.78 -1.00 6.58
CA ALA A 156 3.44 -2.00 7.58
C ALA A 156 2.62 -1.35 8.70
N ILE A 157 1.68 -2.09 9.26
CA ILE A 157 0.87 -1.63 10.38
C ILE A 157 0.52 -2.79 11.30
N ARG A 158 0.52 -2.55 12.60
CA ARG A 158 0.01 -3.48 13.61
C ARG A 158 -1.47 -3.75 13.33
N ARG A 159 -1.89 -5.03 13.22
CA ARG A 159 -3.28 -5.37 12.89
C ARG A 159 -4.31 -4.76 13.84
N SER A 160 -4.03 -4.75 15.14
CA SER A 160 -4.92 -4.11 16.12
C SER A 160 -5.12 -2.62 15.83
N SER A 161 -4.04 -1.92 15.48
CA SER A 161 -4.08 -0.50 15.09
C SER A 161 -4.84 -0.31 13.78
N LEU A 162 -4.61 -1.16 12.76
CA LEU A 162 -5.35 -1.14 11.50
C LEU A 162 -6.86 -1.27 11.71
N ASN A 163 -7.28 -2.21 12.57
CA ASN A 163 -8.70 -2.39 12.90
C ASN A 163 -9.29 -1.16 13.61
N THR A 164 -8.52 -0.51 14.48
CA THR A 164 -8.94 0.73 15.18
C THR A 164 -9.11 1.91 14.22
N LEU A 165 -8.37 1.95 13.10
CA LEU A 165 -8.51 3.00 12.10
C LEU A 165 -9.88 2.97 11.41
N GLY A 166 -10.52 1.80 11.27
CA GLY A 166 -11.81 1.68 10.61
C GLY A 166 -11.77 2.24 9.18
N MET A 167 -10.92 1.69 8.33
CA MET A 167 -10.70 2.14 6.95
C MET A 167 -11.97 2.03 6.10
N GLU A 168 -12.26 3.03 5.25
CA GLU A 168 -13.51 3.14 4.50
C GLU A 168 -13.33 3.49 3.02
N ASP A 169 -12.25 4.22 2.65
CA ASP A 169 -12.08 4.68 1.27
C ASP A 169 -11.83 3.49 0.33
N GLN A 170 -12.66 3.39 -0.71
CA GLN A 170 -12.64 2.29 -1.66
C GLN A 170 -11.81 2.58 -2.91
N THR A 171 -11.20 3.75 -2.98
CA THR A 171 -10.53 4.26 -4.17
C THR A 171 -9.09 4.72 -3.87
N TYR A 172 -8.67 5.82 -4.48
CA TYR A 172 -7.30 6.35 -4.37
C TYR A 172 -7.04 7.15 -3.10
N GLY A 173 -8.06 7.43 -2.29
CA GLY A 173 -7.93 8.09 -0.99
C GLY A 173 -7.43 7.17 0.12
N TRP A 174 -7.41 5.85 -0.11
CA TRP A 174 -7.14 4.84 0.93
C TRP A 174 -5.79 5.06 1.64
N THR A 175 -4.72 5.34 0.90
CA THR A 175 -3.39 5.54 1.49
C THR A 175 -3.34 6.78 2.39
N VAL A 176 -3.93 7.88 1.94
CA VAL A 176 -3.97 9.13 2.71
C VAL A 176 -4.97 9.04 3.87
N GLU A 177 -6.09 8.34 3.71
CA GLU A 177 -7.03 8.05 4.80
C GLU A 177 -6.32 7.37 5.97
N MET A 178 -5.51 6.35 5.69
CA MET A 178 -4.77 5.64 6.72
C MET A 178 -3.86 6.59 7.50
N GLN A 179 -3.11 7.47 6.82
CA GLN A 179 -2.22 8.42 7.47
C GLN A 179 -2.98 9.45 8.32
N VAL A 180 -4.06 10.03 7.78
CA VAL A 180 -4.88 11.00 8.53
C VAL A 180 -5.55 10.35 9.73
N LYS A 181 -6.11 9.14 9.56
CA LYS A 181 -6.71 8.40 10.68
C LYS A 181 -5.67 7.97 11.72
N ALA A 182 -4.43 7.63 11.30
CA ALA A 182 -3.33 7.33 12.21
C ALA A 182 -3.00 8.54 13.10
N ILE A 183 -2.91 9.74 12.54
CA ILE A 183 -2.72 10.99 13.32
C ILE A 183 -3.88 11.16 14.31
N ARG A 184 -5.11 11.08 13.85
CA ARG A 184 -6.30 11.32 14.70
C ARG A 184 -6.47 10.29 15.82
N LYS A 185 -5.99 9.08 15.61
CA LYS A 185 -5.97 8.00 16.61
C LYS A 185 -4.68 7.99 17.44
N GLN A 186 -3.80 8.98 17.23
CA GLN A 186 -2.53 9.13 17.95
C GLN A 186 -1.65 7.85 17.89
N LEU A 187 -1.65 7.18 16.73
CA LEU A 187 -0.75 6.05 16.52
C LEU A 187 0.69 6.54 16.45
N ARG A 188 1.60 5.73 16.96
CA ARG A 188 3.03 5.92 16.76
C ARG A 188 3.39 5.52 15.33
N PHE A 189 3.76 6.47 14.50
CA PHE A 189 4.16 6.18 13.13
C PHE A 189 5.56 6.69 12.84
N THR A 190 6.21 6.06 11.87
CA THR A 190 7.52 6.49 11.37
C THR A 190 7.64 6.21 9.88
N GLU A 191 8.61 6.83 9.24
CA GLU A 191 8.96 6.58 7.85
C GLU A 191 10.38 6.03 7.77
N ILE A 192 10.59 5.09 6.86
CA ILE A 192 11.92 4.59 6.50
C ILE A 192 12.20 4.93 5.03
N ALA A 193 13.46 5.13 4.70
CA ALA A 193 13.88 5.25 3.31
C ALA A 193 13.74 3.90 2.60
N VAL A 194 13.04 3.89 1.44
CA VAL A 194 12.96 2.73 0.56
C VAL A 194 13.30 3.13 -0.86
N ASP A 195 13.96 2.28 -1.59
CA ASP A 195 14.22 2.50 -3.00
C ASP A 195 12.94 2.29 -3.81
N TYR A 196 12.83 2.93 -4.96
CA TYR A 196 11.64 2.82 -5.80
C TYR A 196 12.03 2.60 -7.26
N HIS A 197 11.59 1.47 -7.77
CA HIS A 197 11.95 0.99 -9.09
C HIS A 197 10.87 1.31 -10.13
N LYS A 198 11.26 1.29 -11.39
CA LYS A 198 10.27 1.24 -12.47
C LYS A 198 9.54 -0.09 -12.37
N ARG A 199 8.22 -0.07 -12.61
CA ARG A 199 7.50 -1.31 -12.82
C ARG A 199 8.16 -2.14 -13.92
N ARG A 200 8.22 -3.43 -13.71
CA ARG A 200 8.94 -4.34 -14.61
C ARG A 200 8.24 -4.50 -15.96
N THR A 201 6.92 -4.61 -15.95
CA THR A 201 6.09 -4.78 -17.14
C THR A 201 4.84 -3.91 -17.09
N GLY A 202 4.21 -3.68 -18.27
CA GLY A 202 2.94 -2.98 -18.38
C GLY A 202 3.04 -1.46 -18.20
N LYS A 203 1.87 -0.82 -18.08
CA LYS A 203 1.73 0.64 -17.90
C LYS A 203 0.91 0.93 -16.65
N SER A 204 1.18 2.05 -15.99
CA SER A 204 0.39 2.50 -14.83
C SER A 204 -1.08 2.70 -15.23
N LYS A 205 -1.98 2.05 -14.49
CA LYS A 205 -3.43 2.17 -14.72
C LYS A 205 -4.01 3.48 -14.15
N VAL A 206 -3.29 4.12 -13.24
CA VAL A 206 -3.69 5.39 -12.60
C VAL A 206 -3.00 6.58 -13.24
N ALA A 207 -1.67 6.60 -13.23
CA ALA A 207 -0.87 7.71 -13.76
C ALA A 207 -0.79 7.74 -15.30
N GLY A 208 -1.27 6.69 -15.98
CA GLY A 208 -1.27 6.59 -17.45
C GLY A 208 -2.37 7.38 -18.14
N THR A 209 -3.34 7.95 -17.41
CA THR A 209 -4.44 8.73 -17.98
C THR A 209 -4.61 10.07 -17.28
N PHE A 210 -4.87 11.13 -18.05
CA PHE A 210 -5.10 12.47 -17.51
C PHE A 210 -6.31 12.51 -16.54
N LYS A 211 -7.41 11.83 -16.91
CA LYS A 211 -8.60 11.71 -16.05
C LYS A 211 -8.30 10.98 -14.75
N GLY A 212 -7.54 9.89 -14.79
CA GLY A 212 -7.15 9.12 -13.60
C GLY A 212 -6.30 9.94 -12.63
N THR A 213 -5.36 10.73 -13.15
CA THR A 213 -4.50 11.61 -12.34
C THR A 213 -5.31 12.71 -11.64
N ILE A 214 -6.23 13.39 -12.35
CA ILE A 214 -7.10 14.42 -11.75
C ILE A 214 -8.02 13.82 -10.71
N PHE A 215 -8.64 12.68 -11.00
CA PHE A 215 -9.56 12.02 -10.06
C PHE A 215 -8.83 11.55 -8.79
N ALA A 216 -7.63 10.98 -8.93
CA ALA A 216 -6.80 10.60 -7.78
C ALA A 216 -6.43 11.83 -6.93
N GLY A 217 -5.99 12.92 -7.55
CA GLY A 217 -5.69 14.18 -6.86
C GLY A 217 -6.89 14.74 -6.11
N TYR A 218 -8.06 14.81 -6.76
CA TYR A 218 -9.30 15.25 -6.12
C TYR A 218 -9.66 14.38 -4.91
N LYS A 219 -9.59 13.05 -5.06
CA LYS A 219 -9.91 12.11 -3.98
C LYS A 219 -8.97 12.26 -2.79
N ILE A 220 -7.68 12.41 -3.03
CA ILE A 220 -6.69 12.64 -1.96
C ILE A 220 -7.05 13.90 -1.16
N ILE A 221 -7.30 15.02 -1.86
CA ILE A 221 -7.66 16.30 -1.23
C ILE A 221 -8.99 16.17 -0.46
N ALA A 222 -10.01 15.59 -1.09
CA ALA A 222 -11.33 15.39 -0.46
C ALA A 222 -11.22 14.49 0.78
N THR A 223 -10.38 13.45 0.76
CA THR A 223 -10.15 12.57 1.91
C THR A 223 -9.47 13.31 3.06
N ILE A 224 -8.46 14.15 2.78
CA ILE A 224 -7.82 14.98 3.81
C ILE A 224 -8.85 15.90 4.47
N LEU A 225 -9.69 16.57 3.67
CA LEU A 225 -10.71 17.49 4.17
C LEU A 225 -11.87 16.77 4.90
N LYS A 226 -12.26 15.58 4.46
CA LYS A 226 -13.32 14.79 5.11
C LYS A 226 -12.96 14.38 6.53
N HIS A 227 -11.69 14.17 6.79
CA HIS A 227 -11.21 13.69 8.09
C HIS A 227 -10.53 14.81 8.92
N SER A 228 -10.65 16.08 8.48
CA SER A 228 -10.17 17.25 9.22
C SER A 228 -11.07 17.61 10.41
#